data_68f7b52c33e3ae44663582c872cb9158
#
_entry.id   68f7b52c33e3ae44663582c872cb9158
#
_cell.length_a   1.000
_cell.length_b   1.000
_cell.length_c   1.000
_cell.angle_alpha   90.00
_cell.angle_beta   90.00
_cell.angle_gamma   90.00
#
_symmetry.space_group_name_H-M   'P 1'
#
loop_
_entity.id
_entity.type
_entity.pdbx_description
1 polymer ?
#
loop_
_entity_poly.entity_id
_entity_poly.type
_entity_poly.pdbx_seq_one_letter_code
_entity_poly.pdbx_strand_id
1 'polypeptide(L)'
;RSAFNYVVAAIEVTDALIFLDATNVYNSVNQLPLKALNWKGRIIRKHGSSAEVDLLNVPISKENVIVIATINNDGALDGKLRRQLTDYYAYLHRINYGGVKEDSYLERLEKSLNDIEVSEYKVDNLKSIGLPLTESFAFKDDNSVEIIGDKMYISPFFFFSQSTNPFNSQTRTYPVDFNFPFKDSYNFSIKIPEGYEVEYLPSP
;
A
#
# COMPACT_ATOMS: atom_id res chain seq x y z
N ARG A 1 16.61 -15.86 -27.45
CA ARG A 1 15.16 -15.61 -27.56
C ARG A 1 14.54 -15.88 -26.21
N SER A 2 14.07 -14.87 -25.53
CA SER A 2 13.23 -15.04 -24.33
C SER A 2 11.88 -15.64 -24.78
N ALA A 3 11.53 -16.82 -24.26
CA ALA A 3 10.23 -17.40 -24.49
C ALA A 3 9.18 -16.65 -23.66
N PHE A 4 7.97 -16.49 -24.18
CA PHE A 4 6.84 -16.02 -23.38
C PHE A 4 6.55 -17.06 -22.31
N ASN A 5 6.39 -16.61 -21.08
CA ASN A 5 6.18 -17.48 -19.92
C ASN A 5 4.77 -17.37 -19.32
N TYR A 6 3.93 -16.53 -19.91
CA TYR A 6 2.57 -16.30 -19.44
C TYR A 6 1.60 -15.96 -20.58
N VAL A 7 0.35 -16.39 -20.45
CA VAL A 7 -0.71 -16.13 -21.41
C VAL A 7 -1.93 -15.59 -20.68
N VAL A 8 -2.51 -14.51 -21.21
CA VAL A 8 -3.77 -13.92 -20.74
C VAL A 8 -4.75 -13.84 -21.90
N ALA A 9 -6.05 -13.88 -21.60
CA ALA A 9 -7.05 -13.57 -22.61
C ALA A 9 -7.19 -12.05 -22.76
N ALA A 10 -7.51 -11.61 -24.00
CA ALA A 10 -7.75 -10.21 -24.27
C ALA A 10 -8.98 -10.04 -25.18
N ILE A 11 -9.75 -8.99 -24.94
CA ILE A 11 -10.90 -8.59 -25.75
C ILE A 11 -10.58 -7.24 -26.38
N GLU A 12 -10.64 -7.17 -27.71
CA GLU A 12 -10.55 -5.90 -28.43
C GLU A 12 -11.96 -5.29 -28.49
N VAL A 13 -12.11 -4.09 -27.96
CA VAL A 13 -13.29 -3.22 -28.10
C VAL A 13 -12.88 -2.01 -28.93
N THR A 14 -13.85 -1.19 -29.39
CA THR A 14 -13.64 -0.15 -30.42
C THR A 14 -12.38 0.68 -30.24
N ASP A 15 -12.02 1.07 -29.02
CA ASP A 15 -10.85 1.93 -28.75
C ASP A 15 -9.99 1.44 -27.58
N ALA A 16 -10.18 0.17 -27.13
CA ALA A 16 -9.46 -0.36 -25.98
C ALA A 16 -9.20 -1.85 -26.10
N LEU A 17 -8.19 -2.30 -25.37
CA LEU A 17 -7.89 -3.69 -25.13
C LEU A 17 -8.17 -4.00 -23.66
N ILE A 18 -9.03 -4.97 -23.41
CA ILE A 18 -9.40 -5.42 -22.05
C ILE A 18 -8.72 -6.75 -21.79
N PHE A 19 -7.89 -6.82 -20.76
CA PHE A 19 -7.23 -8.05 -20.35
C PHE A 19 -8.11 -8.82 -19.33
N LEU A 20 -8.12 -10.14 -19.48
CA LEU A 20 -8.87 -11.05 -18.63
C LEU A 20 -7.95 -12.16 -18.13
N ASP A 21 -7.80 -12.26 -16.82
CA ASP A 21 -7.03 -13.31 -16.16
C ASP A 21 -7.82 -13.87 -14.97
N ALA A 22 -8.21 -15.12 -15.07
CA ALA A 22 -8.96 -15.84 -14.03
C ALA A 22 -8.08 -16.78 -13.19
N THR A 23 -6.75 -16.64 -13.24
CA THR A 23 -5.84 -17.52 -12.50
C THR A 23 -5.78 -17.21 -11.00
N ASN A 24 -6.25 -16.04 -10.59
CA ASN A 24 -6.39 -15.66 -9.19
C ASN A 24 -7.80 -15.12 -8.92
N VAL A 25 -8.41 -15.55 -7.82
CA VAL A 25 -9.77 -15.15 -7.42
C VAL A 25 -9.91 -13.67 -7.11
N TYR A 26 -8.80 -12.95 -6.90
CA TYR A 26 -8.78 -11.52 -6.63
C TYR A 26 -8.46 -10.65 -7.85
N ASN A 27 -8.25 -11.25 -9.03
CA ASN A 27 -8.08 -10.47 -10.25
C ASN A 27 -9.40 -9.80 -10.63
N SER A 28 -9.35 -8.51 -10.90
CA SER A 28 -10.46 -7.78 -11.53
C SER A 28 -10.31 -7.75 -13.05
N VAL A 29 -11.37 -7.34 -13.73
CA VAL A 29 -11.33 -7.09 -15.18
C VAL A 29 -10.26 -6.03 -15.47
N ASN A 30 -9.47 -6.25 -16.51
CA ASN A 30 -8.38 -5.38 -16.94
C ASN A 30 -7.24 -5.20 -15.93
N GLN A 31 -7.10 -6.13 -14.99
CA GLN A 31 -6.00 -6.18 -14.03
C GLN A 31 -5.12 -7.40 -14.31
N LEU A 32 -3.91 -7.14 -14.74
CA LEU A 32 -2.92 -8.19 -14.99
C LEU A 32 -2.24 -8.63 -13.68
N PRO A 33 -1.88 -9.91 -13.53
CA PRO A 33 -1.03 -10.31 -12.42
C PRO A 33 0.36 -9.66 -12.52
N LEU A 34 1.01 -9.37 -11.39
CA LEU A 34 2.30 -8.65 -11.36
C LEU A 34 3.35 -9.25 -12.30
N LYS A 35 3.42 -10.59 -12.38
CA LYS A 35 4.36 -11.31 -13.28
C LYS A 35 4.13 -11.05 -14.78
N ALA A 36 2.97 -10.51 -15.16
CA ALA A 36 2.63 -10.15 -16.53
C ALA A 36 2.78 -8.64 -16.82
N LEU A 37 3.06 -7.81 -15.80
CA LEU A 37 3.40 -6.40 -15.97
C LEU A 37 4.84 -6.27 -16.51
N ASN A 38 5.04 -6.69 -17.73
CA ASN A 38 6.36 -6.89 -18.32
C ASN A 38 6.49 -6.05 -19.58
N TRP A 39 6.29 -4.74 -19.47
CA TRP A 39 6.40 -3.71 -20.49
C TRP A 39 5.60 -4.01 -21.74
N LYS A 40 5.93 -5.08 -22.49
CA LYS A 40 5.33 -5.40 -23.78
C LYS A 40 4.96 -6.88 -23.89
N GLY A 41 3.73 -7.10 -24.32
CA GLY A 41 3.22 -8.41 -24.70
C GLY A 41 3.02 -8.51 -26.22
N ARG A 42 2.56 -9.67 -26.66
CA ARG A 42 2.15 -9.90 -28.05
C ARG A 42 0.73 -10.46 -28.08
N ILE A 43 -0.19 -9.69 -28.65
CA ILE A 43 -1.52 -10.18 -28.98
C ILE A 43 -1.47 -11.05 -30.24
N ILE A 44 -2.14 -12.19 -30.19
CA ILE A 44 -2.32 -13.10 -31.33
C ILE A 44 -3.82 -13.23 -31.56
N ARG A 45 -4.25 -12.95 -32.78
CA ARG A 45 -5.67 -12.97 -33.17
C ARG A 45 -6.02 -14.26 -33.90
N LYS A 46 -7.31 -14.57 -33.94
CA LYS A 46 -7.85 -15.81 -34.54
C LYS A 46 -7.36 -16.08 -35.97
N HIS A 47 -7.10 -15.03 -36.74
CA HIS A 47 -6.65 -15.14 -38.14
C HIS A 47 -5.12 -15.14 -38.29
N GLY A 48 -4.37 -15.36 -37.20
CA GLY A 48 -2.92 -15.44 -37.23
C GLY A 48 -2.20 -14.09 -37.23
N SER A 49 -2.91 -12.98 -37.34
CA SER A 49 -2.27 -11.66 -37.19
C SER A 49 -1.83 -11.43 -35.78
N SER A 50 -0.74 -10.69 -35.59
CA SER A 50 -0.23 -10.36 -34.26
C SER A 50 0.25 -8.91 -34.21
N ALA A 51 0.21 -8.33 -33.00
CA ALA A 51 0.72 -7.00 -32.71
C ALA A 51 1.39 -6.97 -31.34
N GLU A 52 2.28 -6.00 -31.14
CA GLU A 52 2.82 -5.68 -29.82
C GLU A 52 1.80 -4.85 -29.04
N VAL A 53 1.69 -5.10 -27.75
CA VAL A 53 0.80 -4.38 -26.83
C VAL A 53 1.56 -3.94 -25.59
N ASP A 54 1.24 -2.76 -25.08
CA ASP A 54 1.77 -2.26 -23.82
C ASP A 54 1.04 -2.90 -22.65
N LEU A 55 1.80 -3.50 -21.72
CA LEU A 55 1.29 -4.13 -20.52
C LEU A 55 1.48 -3.27 -19.26
N LEU A 56 2.15 -2.12 -19.36
CA LEU A 56 2.36 -1.17 -18.25
C LEU A 56 1.33 -0.04 -18.23
N ASN A 57 0.42 0.03 -19.17
CA ASN A 57 -0.67 1.01 -19.16
C ASN A 57 -1.74 0.62 -18.12
N VAL A 58 -1.36 0.69 -16.85
CA VAL A 58 -2.20 0.36 -15.69
C VAL A 58 -2.48 1.61 -14.86
N PRO A 59 -3.59 1.66 -14.12
CA PRO A 59 -3.92 2.81 -13.27
C PRO A 59 -2.87 2.98 -12.17
N ILE A 60 -2.71 4.21 -11.69
CA ILE A 60 -1.86 4.51 -10.54
C ILE A 60 -2.54 3.96 -9.29
N SER A 61 -1.89 2.98 -8.66
CA SER A 61 -2.35 2.42 -7.38
C SER A 61 -2.15 3.43 -6.26
N LYS A 62 -3.14 3.57 -5.38
CA LYS A 62 -3.10 4.59 -4.33
C LYS A 62 -3.22 3.96 -2.95
N GLU A 63 -2.39 4.46 -2.05
CA GLU A 63 -2.57 4.30 -0.62
C GLU A 63 -2.85 5.68 0.00
N ASN A 64 -3.99 5.83 0.65
CA ASN A 64 -4.35 7.04 1.37
C ASN A 64 -4.51 6.70 2.84
N VAL A 65 -3.67 7.28 3.68
CA VAL A 65 -3.66 7.10 5.13
C VAL A 65 -4.07 8.38 5.81
N ILE A 66 -5.02 8.28 6.72
CA ILE A 66 -5.45 9.37 7.60
C ILE A 66 -5.26 8.88 9.03
N VAL A 67 -4.51 9.65 9.81
CA VAL A 67 -4.27 9.40 11.24
C VAL A 67 -4.75 10.61 12.03
N ILE A 68 -5.57 10.34 13.03
CA ILE A 68 -5.98 11.33 14.04
C ILE A 68 -5.50 10.80 15.37
N ALA A 69 -4.62 11.53 16.04
CA ALA A 69 -3.99 11.07 17.27
C ALA A 69 -3.93 12.17 18.34
N THR A 70 -3.82 11.75 19.58
CA THR A 70 -3.59 12.63 20.74
C THR A 70 -2.37 12.11 21.48
N ILE A 71 -1.45 13.01 21.82
CA ILE A 71 -0.31 12.70 22.66
C ILE A 71 -0.73 12.95 24.10
N ASN A 72 -0.47 11.99 24.96
CA ASN A 72 -0.70 12.09 26.40
C ASN A 72 0.51 12.71 27.12
N ASN A 73 0.35 13.13 28.37
CA ASN A 73 1.44 13.73 29.13
C ASN A 73 2.60 12.77 29.46
N ASP A 74 2.34 11.47 29.40
CA ASP A 74 3.32 10.39 29.59
C ASP A 74 4.05 10.00 28.27
N GLY A 75 3.70 10.64 27.17
CA GLY A 75 4.26 10.35 25.84
C GLY A 75 3.52 9.26 25.07
N ALA A 76 2.51 8.62 25.65
CA ALA A 76 1.70 7.67 24.89
C ALA A 76 0.88 8.39 23.81
N LEU A 77 0.76 7.74 22.66
CA LEU A 77 0.01 8.23 21.51
C LEU A 77 -1.23 7.36 21.31
N ASP A 78 -2.40 7.91 21.53
CA ASP A 78 -3.68 7.26 21.27
C ASP A 78 -4.30 7.83 20.01
N GLY A 79 -4.79 6.97 19.09
CA GLY A 79 -5.33 7.48 17.84
C GLY A 79 -6.23 6.52 17.09
N LYS A 80 -6.72 7.04 15.97
CA LYS A 80 -7.47 6.27 14.97
C LYS A 80 -6.81 6.43 13.62
N LEU A 81 -6.72 5.32 12.91
CA LEU A 81 -6.18 5.25 11.57
C LEU A 81 -7.25 4.76 10.61
N ARG A 82 -7.29 5.38 9.43
CA ARG A 82 -8.02 4.89 8.26
C ARG A 82 -7.10 4.84 7.07
N ARG A 83 -7.01 3.65 6.45
CA ARG A 83 -6.20 3.39 5.25
C ARG A 83 -7.10 2.95 4.12
N GLN A 84 -6.97 3.56 2.94
CA GLN A 84 -7.67 3.14 1.73
C GLN A 84 -6.67 2.74 0.66
N LEU A 85 -6.86 1.56 0.10
CA LEU A 85 -6.04 0.96 -0.95
C LEU A 85 -6.84 0.81 -2.23
N THR A 86 -6.23 1.15 -3.37
CA THR A 86 -6.84 0.95 -4.69
C THR A 86 -5.97 0.05 -5.57
N ASP A 87 -6.53 -0.46 -6.64
CA ASP A 87 -5.85 -1.16 -7.72
C ASP A 87 -4.89 -2.26 -7.23
N TYR A 88 -3.59 -2.19 -7.54
CA TYR A 88 -2.62 -3.20 -7.14
C TYR A 88 -2.34 -3.24 -5.65
N TYR A 89 -2.47 -2.13 -4.93
CA TYR A 89 -2.37 -2.17 -3.47
C TYR A 89 -3.51 -3.00 -2.85
N ALA A 90 -4.76 -2.77 -3.28
CA ALA A 90 -5.90 -3.56 -2.82
C ALA A 90 -5.80 -5.03 -3.26
N TYR A 91 -5.33 -5.29 -4.48
CA TYR A 91 -5.08 -6.63 -5.00
C TYR A 91 -4.05 -7.39 -4.17
N LEU A 92 -2.89 -6.79 -3.90
CA LEU A 92 -1.85 -7.39 -3.08
C LEU A 92 -2.30 -7.66 -1.65
N HIS A 93 -3.05 -6.71 -1.06
CA HIS A 93 -3.62 -6.90 0.25
C HIS A 93 -4.55 -8.12 0.28
N ARG A 94 -5.45 -8.27 -0.70
CA ARG A 94 -6.35 -9.42 -0.81
C ARG A 94 -5.61 -10.75 -1.00
N ILE A 95 -4.57 -10.78 -1.84
CA ILE A 95 -3.75 -11.98 -2.04
C ILE A 95 -3.07 -12.41 -0.74
N ASN A 96 -2.48 -11.48 -0.03
CA ASN A 96 -1.66 -11.77 1.14
C ASN A 96 -2.51 -12.04 2.40
N TYR A 97 -3.68 -11.41 2.51
CA TYR A 97 -4.45 -11.39 3.75
C TYR A 97 -5.91 -11.81 3.62
N GLY A 98 -6.48 -11.87 2.41
CA GLY A 98 -7.90 -12.18 2.21
C GLY A 98 -8.36 -13.56 2.70
N GLY A 99 -7.44 -14.50 2.90
CA GLY A 99 -7.67 -15.82 3.49
C GLY A 99 -7.08 -16.01 4.89
N VAL A 100 -6.44 -14.98 5.46
CA VAL A 100 -5.82 -15.05 6.79
C VAL A 100 -6.88 -14.77 7.86
N LYS A 101 -6.78 -15.46 9.00
CA LYS A 101 -7.62 -15.16 10.18
C LYS A 101 -7.29 -13.77 10.71
N GLU A 102 -8.31 -13.04 11.18
CA GLU A 102 -8.18 -11.67 11.67
C GLU A 102 -7.12 -11.56 12.77
N ASP A 103 -7.15 -12.40 13.80
CA ASP A 103 -6.15 -12.37 14.87
C ASP A 103 -4.71 -12.49 14.35
N SER A 104 -4.47 -13.42 13.42
CA SER A 104 -3.14 -13.61 12.82
C SER A 104 -2.73 -12.46 11.89
N TYR A 105 -3.70 -11.76 11.32
CA TYR A 105 -3.45 -10.54 10.56
C TYR A 105 -3.08 -9.39 11.50
N LEU A 106 -3.83 -9.20 12.60
CA LEU A 106 -3.59 -8.15 13.57
C LEU A 106 -2.22 -8.28 14.23
N GLU A 107 -1.80 -9.47 14.64
CA GLU A 107 -0.44 -9.72 15.14
C GLU A 107 0.66 -9.26 14.16
N ARG A 108 0.46 -9.49 12.85
CA ARG A 108 1.40 -9.05 11.82
C ARG A 108 1.34 -7.54 11.59
N LEU A 109 0.14 -6.97 11.63
CA LEU A 109 -0.08 -5.54 11.49
C LEU A 109 0.62 -4.78 12.62
N GLU A 110 0.38 -5.15 13.87
CA GLU A 110 1.02 -4.57 15.05
C GLU A 110 2.54 -4.60 14.94
N LYS A 111 3.12 -5.76 14.65
CA LYS A 111 4.57 -5.89 14.43
C LYS A 111 5.11 -5.03 13.27
N SER A 112 4.34 -4.91 12.19
CA SER A 112 4.75 -4.12 11.03
C SER A 112 4.74 -2.62 11.30
N LEU A 113 4.00 -2.19 12.33
CA LEU A 113 3.84 -0.82 12.78
C LEU A 113 4.58 -0.54 14.11
N ASN A 114 5.74 -1.18 14.32
CA ASN A 114 6.61 -1.00 15.51
C ASN A 114 5.95 -1.41 16.83
N ASP A 115 5.20 -2.51 16.82
CA ASP A 115 4.56 -3.12 18.00
C ASP A 115 3.52 -2.20 18.67
N ILE A 116 2.75 -1.45 17.89
CA ILE A 116 1.58 -0.72 18.41
C ILE A 116 0.50 -1.70 18.87
N GLU A 117 -0.36 -1.28 19.79
CA GLU A 117 -1.57 -2.03 20.16
C GLU A 117 -2.72 -1.62 19.25
N VAL A 118 -3.35 -2.59 18.56
CA VAL A 118 -4.49 -2.36 17.64
C VAL A 118 -5.80 -2.80 18.31
N SER A 119 -6.83 -1.98 18.18
CA SER A 119 -8.19 -2.27 18.63
C SER A 119 -9.24 -1.71 17.66
N GLU A 120 -10.50 -2.07 17.83
CA GLU A 120 -11.62 -1.62 16.97
C GLU A 120 -11.37 -1.86 15.46
N TYR A 121 -10.65 -2.92 15.10
CA TYR A 121 -10.30 -3.21 13.71
C TYR A 121 -11.53 -3.45 12.85
N LYS A 122 -11.53 -2.86 11.66
CA LYS A 122 -12.55 -3.06 10.66
C LYS A 122 -11.96 -3.00 9.25
N VAL A 123 -12.38 -3.92 8.39
CA VAL A 123 -12.03 -3.92 6.97
C VAL A 123 -13.29 -3.95 6.11
N ASP A 124 -13.37 -3.00 5.18
CA ASP A 124 -14.45 -2.93 4.19
C ASP A 124 -13.94 -3.38 2.82
N ASN A 125 -14.80 -4.05 2.05
CA ASN A 125 -14.54 -4.51 0.68
C ASN A 125 -13.43 -5.56 0.53
N LEU A 126 -13.06 -6.29 1.59
CA LEU A 126 -12.02 -7.32 1.49
C LEU A 126 -12.33 -8.35 0.38
N LYS A 127 -13.59 -8.74 0.22
CA LYS A 127 -14.05 -9.69 -0.80
C LYS A 127 -14.62 -9.04 -2.07
N SER A 128 -14.75 -7.72 -2.10
CA SER A 128 -15.34 -6.97 -3.23
C SER A 128 -14.26 -6.59 -4.21
N ILE A 129 -14.01 -7.46 -5.19
CA ILE A 129 -12.99 -7.26 -6.23
C ILE A 129 -13.27 -5.99 -7.03
N GLY A 130 -12.23 -5.23 -7.38
CA GLY A 130 -12.35 -4.01 -8.16
C GLY A 130 -12.80 -2.77 -7.38
N LEU A 131 -13.23 -2.93 -6.11
CA LEU A 131 -13.52 -1.80 -5.23
C LEU A 131 -12.32 -1.45 -4.36
N PRO A 132 -12.16 -0.17 -3.96
CA PRO A 132 -11.18 0.20 -2.96
C PRO A 132 -11.38 -0.58 -1.66
N LEU A 133 -10.28 -1.10 -1.11
CA LEU A 133 -10.27 -1.73 0.20
C LEU A 133 -10.02 -0.64 1.24
N THR A 134 -10.77 -0.64 2.34
CA THR A 134 -10.57 0.30 3.44
C THR A 134 -10.37 -0.47 4.73
N GLU A 135 -9.32 -0.12 5.45
CA GLU A 135 -9.09 -0.56 6.83
C GLU A 135 -9.21 0.62 7.78
N SER A 136 -9.73 0.37 8.95
CA SER A 136 -9.76 1.34 10.04
C SER A 136 -9.57 0.64 11.38
N PHE A 137 -8.85 1.27 12.28
CA PHE A 137 -8.62 0.77 13.64
C PHE A 137 -8.25 1.90 14.59
N ALA A 138 -8.47 1.67 15.87
CA ALA A 138 -7.88 2.46 16.93
C ALA A 138 -6.53 1.86 17.30
N PHE A 139 -5.59 2.69 17.74
CA PHE A 139 -4.26 2.25 18.13
C PHE A 139 -3.76 2.99 19.36
N LYS A 140 -2.86 2.32 20.09
CA LYS A 140 -2.02 2.91 21.12
C LYS A 140 -0.56 2.65 20.78
N ASP A 141 0.27 3.67 20.90
CA ASP A 141 1.71 3.61 20.61
C ASP A 141 2.49 4.30 21.73
N ASP A 142 3.28 3.53 22.43
CA ASP A 142 4.10 4.00 23.55
C ASP A 142 5.56 4.31 23.12
N ASN A 143 5.88 4.17 21.81
CA ASN A 143 7.25 4.20 21.31
C ASN A 143 7.58 5.41 20.42
N SER A 144 6.57 6.10 19.87
CA SER A 144 6.79 7.16 18.88
C SER A 144 7.09 8.54 19.44
N VAL A 145 6.97 8.74 20.75
CA VAL A 145 7.24 10.02 21.43
C VAL A 145 8.36 9.81 22.44
N GLU A 146 9.43 10.58 22.31
CA GLU A 146 10.53 10.59 23.28
C GLU A 146 10.45 11.83 24.16
N ILE A 147 10.51 11.65 25.48
CA ILE A 147 10.49 12.74 26.47
C ILE A 147 11.91 12.95 27.00
N ILE A 148 12.46 14.13 26.79
CA ILE A 148 13.78 14.54 27.30
C ILE A 148 13.62 15.85 28.08
N GLY A 149 13.70 15.75 29.41
CA GLY A 149 13.45 16.90 30.27
C GLY A 149 12.01 17.36 30.22
N ASP A 150 11.80 18.60 29.78
CA ASP A 150 10.50 19.23 29.59
C ASP A 150 10.02 19.24 28.12
N LYS A 151 10.74 18.53 27.22
CA LYS A 151 10.45 18.51 25.79
C LYS A 151 9.99 17.13 25.32
N MET A 152 9.06 17.14 24.37
CA MET A 152 8.61 15.96 23.63
C MET A 152 9.14 16.00 22.19
N TYR A 153 9.78 14.92 21.77
CA TYR A 153 10.31 14.74 20.41
C TYR A 153 9.47 13.70 19.67
N ILE A 154 9.00 14.06 18.49
CA ILE A 154 8.08 13.25 17.72
C ILE A 154 8.57 13.17 16.27
N SER A 155 8.66 11.97 15.71
CA SER A 155 8.76 11.81 14.27
C SER A 155 7.38 12.03 13.63
N PRO A 156 7.22 12.96 12.68
CA PRO A 156 5.89 13.26 12.09
C PRO A 156 5.22 12.05 11.40
N PHE A 157 6.01 11.06 10.97
CA PHE A 157 5.51 9.84 10.33
C PHE A 157 5.27 8.69 11.31
N PHE A 158 5.61 8.84 12.59
CA PHE A 158 5.45 7.81 13.63
C PHE A 158 5.97 6.44 13.15
N PHE A 159 5.16 5.41 13.33
CA PHE A 159 5.44 4.04 12.89
C PHE A 159 5.45 3.84 11.37
N PHE A 160 5.12 4.86 10.56
CA PHE A 160 5.33 4.83 9.10
C PHE A 160 6.72 5.32 8.67
N SER A 161 7.56 5.77 9.59
CA SER A 161 8.93 6.19 9.28
C SER A 161 9.76 5.03 8.76
N GLN A 162 10.33 5.18 7.57
CA GLN A 162 11.28 4.21 7.02
C GLN A 162 12.68 4.55 7.48
N SER A 163 13.24 3.71 8.37
CA SER A 163 14.61 3.88 8.88
C SER A 163 15.69 3.29 7.96
N THR A 164 15.29 2.48 6.97
CA THR A 164 16.23 1.74 6.12
C THR A 164 16.17 2.26 4.68
N ASN A 165 17.34 2.67 4.15
CA ASN A 165 17.46 2.99 2.74
C ASN A 165 17.46 1.69 1.92
N PRO A 166 16.48 1.44 1.03
CA PRO A 166 16.46 0.24 0.18
C PRO A 166 17.57 0.24 -0.89
N PHE A 167 18.23 1.38 -1.12
CA PHE A 167 19.25 1.56 -2.15
C PHE A 167 20.67 1.55 -1.54
N ASN A 168 21.09 0.41 -0.99
CA ASN A 168 22.36 0.28 -0.27
C ASN A 168 23.58 -0.03 -1.16
N SER A 169 23.39 -0.38 -2.44
CA SER A 169 24.49 -0.68 -3.35
C SER A 169 25.22 0.57 -3.83
N GLN A 170 26.55 0.58 -3.73
CA GLN A 170 27.39 1.65 -4.28
C GLN A 170 27.32 1.74 -5.80
N THR A 171 27.11 0.60 -6.47
CA THR A 171 26.95 0.51 -7.93
C THR A 171 25.64 -0.20 -8.28
N ARG A 172 24.93 0.32 -9.28
CA ARG A 172 23.67 -0.27 -9.76
C ARG A 172 23.86 -0.79 -11.18
N THR A 173 23.59 -2.07 -11.36
CA THR A 173 23.73 -2.76 -12.67
C THR A 173 22.39 -2.82 -13.40
N TYR A 174 21.28 -2.81 -12.67
CA TYR A 174 19.92 -2.90 -13.22
C TYR A 174 19.07 -1.67 -12.85
N PRO A 175 18.11 -1.27 -13.69
CA PRO A 175 17.16 -0.22 -13.34
C PRO A 175 16.31 -0.60 -12.13
N VAL A 176 15.82 0.40 -11.42
CA VAL A 176 14.82 0.19 -10.37
C VAL A 176 13.46 -0.04 -11.00
N ASP A 177 12.81 -1.13 -10.65
CA ASP A 177 11.47 -1.47 -11.07
C ASP A 177 10.56 -1.61 -9.85
N PHE A 178 9.48 -0.85 -9.82
CA PHE A 178 8.46 -0.89 -8.76
C PHE A 178 7.24 -1.73 -9.14
N ASN A 179 7.30 -2.49 -10.23
CA ASN A 179 6.25 -3.35 -10.79
C ASN A 179 5.03 -2.59 -11.34
N PHE A 180 4.53 -1.56 -10.67
CA PHE A 180 3.40 -0.74 -11.10
C PHE A 180 3.54 0.70 -10.58
N PRO A 181 2.89 1.69 -11.23
CA PRO A 181 2.88 3.06 -10.73
C PRO A 181 2.05 3.17 -9.47
N PHE A 182 2.55 3.91 -8.48
CA PHE A 182 1.85 4.11 -7.22
C PHE A 182 1.96 5.54 -6.70
N LYS A 183 1.06 5.88 -5.79
CA LYS A 183 1.05 7.14 -5.06
C LYS A 183 0.57 6.89 -3.63
N ASP A 184 1.40 7.29 -2.68
CA ASP A 184 1.10 7.23 -1.25
C ASP A 184 0.82 8.63 -0.73
N SER A 185 -0.20 8.76 0.09
CA SER A 185 -0.63 10.01 0.70
C SER A 185 -0.90 9.79 2.17
N TYR A 186 -0.22 10.56 3.00
CA TYR A 186 -0.35 10.49 4.46
C TYR A 186 -0.85 11.82 4.98
N ASN A 187 -1.86 11.78 5.84
CA ASN A 187 -2.43 12.95 6.49
C ASN A 187 -2.53 12.70 8.00
N PHE A 188 -1.76 13.44 8.75
CA PHE A 188 -1.69 13.32 10.21
C PHE A 188 -2.30 14.55 10.87
N SER A 189 -3.21 14.34 11.81
CA SER A 189 -3.76 15.36 12.70
C SER A 189 -3.42 14.97 14.14
N ILE A 190 -2.56 15.74 14.79
CA ILE A 190 -2.01 15.41 16.11
C ILE A 190 -2.44 16.49 17.09
N LYS A 191 -3.11 16.06 18.16
CA LYS A 191 -3.41 16.93 19.30
C LYS A 191 -2.27 16.79 20.32
N ILE A 192 -1.64 17.92 20.64
CA ILE A 192 -0.60 17.99 21.68
C ILE A 192 -1.24 18.13 23.06
N PRO A 193 -0.57 17.71 24.17
CA PRO A 193 -1.07 17.84 25.53
C PRO A 193 -1.24 19.31 25.96
N GLU A 194 -2.12 19.55 26.91
CA GLU A 194 -2.24 20.89 27.53
C GLU A 194 -0.94 21.29 28.22
N GLY A 195 -0.55 22.54 28.05
CA GLY A 195 0.70 23.11 28.59
C GLY A 195 1.92 22.95 27.69
N TYR A 196 1.80 22.28 26.55
CA TYR A 196 2.85 22.18 25.55
C TYR A 196 2.55 23.10 24.36
N GLU A 197 3.62 23.62 23.74
CA GLU A 197 3.57 24.36 22.48
C GLU A 197 4.58 23.79 21.48
N VAL A 198 4.35 24.01 20.18
CA VAL A 198 5.26 23.56 19.15
C VAL A 198 6.43 24.50 19.07
N GLU A 199 7.61 24.04 19.47
CA GLU A 199 8.86 24.82 19.41
C GLU A 199 9.48 24.79 18.01
N TYR A 200 9.42 23.64 17.33
CA TYR A 200 10.07 23.44 16.04
C TYR A 200 9.26 22.51 15.13
N LEU A 201 9.15 22.87 13.87
CA LEU A 201 8.66 22.01 12.78
C LEU A 201 9.75 21.88 11.71
N PRO A 202 9.97 20.67 11.16
CA PRO A 202 10.91 20.51 10.06
C PRO A 202 10.47 21.35 8.86
N SER A 203 11.46 21.95 8.18
CA SER A 203 11.20 22.64 6.90
C SER A 203 10.75 21.62 5.84
N PRO A 204 9.86 22.01 4.90
CA PRO A 204 9.48 21.16 3.79
C PRO A 204 10.66 20.86 2.84
#